data_cabf719e204b9a3bbee70bd01b04c3e3
#
_entry.id   cabf719e204b9a3bbee70bd01b04c3e3
#
_cell.length_a   1.000
_cell.length_b   1.000
_cell.length_c   1.000
_cell.angle_alpha   90.00
_cell.angle_beta   90.00
_cell.angle_gamma   90.00
#
_symmetry.space_group_name_H-M   'P 1'
#
loop_
_entity.id
_entity.type
_entity.pdbx_description
1 polymer ?
#
loop_
_entity_poly.entity_id
_entity_poly.type
_entity_poly.pdbx_seq_one_letter_code
_entity_poly.pdbx_strand_id
1 'polypeptide(L)'
;FEFLSAPNLHWPDTIFSFDHGTGILYTCDAFGLHYCSEDVFDSDPGAIAPDFRFYYDCLMGPNARSVLQALKRMDSLPEITTIAVGHGPLLRHHLGLWVEDYREWSSQRSRGETYAAVCYLSQYGFCDRLSQAIARGIGKAEAQVQLVDLRATDPQELAALIGEASAVVVPTWPAQPDADLQTAIGTLLASLQPKQW
;
A
#
# COMPACT_ATOMS: atom_id res chain seq x y z
N PHE A 1 19.75 6.06 0.67
CA PHE A 1 18.28 5.96 0.62
C PHE A 1 17.86 4.52 0.39
N GLU A 2 16.77 4.13 1.04
CA GLU A 2 16.05 2.89 0.79
C GLU A 2 14.65 3.21 0.28
N PHE A 3 14.17 2.47 -0.72
CA PHE A 3 12.86 2.71 -1.33
C PHE A 3 11.92 1.56 -1.00
N LEU A 4 10.74 1.88 -0.48
CA LEU A 4 9.70 0.91 -0.15
C LEU A 4 8.53 1.09 -1.11
N SER A 5 8.09 0.02 -1.73
CA SER A 5 6.88 0.04 -2.54
C SER A 5 5.66 0.27 -1.64
N ALA A 6 4.84 1.26 -1.97
CA ALA A 6 3.62 1.61 -1.24
C ALA A 6 2.45 1.88 -2.20
N PRO A 7 2.13 0.92 -3.10
CA PRO A 7 1.16 1.13 -4.16
C PRO A 7 -0.21 1.47 -3.59
N ASN A 8 -0.94 2.34 -4.29
CA ASN A 8 -2.28 2.82 -3.94
C ASN A 8 -2.34 3.68 -2.66
N LEU A 9 -1.22 4.31 -2.25
CA LEU A 9 -1.19 5.25 -1.12
C LEU A 9 -0.83 6.69 -1.56
N HIS A 10 -1.73 7.43 -2.28
CA HIS A 10 -2.97 6.89 -2.85
C HIS A 10 -2.85 6.63 -4.37
N TRP A 11 -1.69 6.93 -4.97
CA TRP A 11 -1.41 6.65 -6.37
C TRP A 11 -0.89 5.22 -6.57
N PRO A 12 -1.16 4.59 -7.73
CA PRO A 12 -0.76 3.20 -7.99
C PRO A 12 0.76 2.95 -7.90
N ASP A 13 1.55 3.95 -8.20
CA ASP A 13 3.02 3.93 -8.27
C ASP A 13 3.71 4.60 -7.08
N THR A 14 2.98 4.84 -5.99
CA THR A 14 3.55 5.44 -4.78
C THR A 14 4.69 4.59 -4.22
N ILE A 15 5.77 5.27 -3.87
CA ILE A 15 6.90 4.71 -3.12
C ILE A 15 7.18 5.59 -1.90
N PHE A 16 7.64 4.97 -0.83
CA PHE A 16 8.24 5.68 0.29
C PHE A 16 9.76 5.70 0.12
N SER A 17 10.40 6.73 0.63
CA SER A 17 11.87 6.86 0.57
C SER A 17 12.40 7.08 1.98
N PHE A 18 13.23 6.17 2.48
CA PHE A 18 13.86 6.27 3.80
C PHE A 18 15.31 6.73 3.68
N ASP A 19 15.66 7.77 4.41
CA ASP A 19 17.04 8.27 4.51
C ASP A 19 17.71 7.69 5.76
N HIS A 20 18.59 6.73 5.56
CA HIS A 20 19.37 6.11 6.64
C HIS A 20 20.27 7.08 7.41
N GLY A 21 20.66 8.21 6.78
CA GLY A 21 21.53 9.21 7.42
C GLY A 21 20.81 10.06 8.45
N THR A 22 19.52 10.30 8.26
CA THR A 22 18.71 11.18 9.11
C THR A 22 17.58 10.47 9.84
N GLY A 23 17.23 9.24 9.45
CA GLY A 23 16.07 8.53 9.98
C GLY A 23 14.72 9.09 9.47
N ILE A 24 14.73 9.87 8.39
CA ILE A 24 13.51 10.48 7.85
C ILE A 24 12.89 9.54 6.81
N LEU A 25 11.59 9.28 6.96
CA LEU A 25 10.76 8.57 5.99
C LEU A 25 9.89 9.57 5.22
N TYR A 26 10.05 9.65 3.92
CA TYR A 26 9.25 10.47 3.01
C TYR A 26 8.12 9.61 2.45
N THR A 27 6.87 9.99 2.72
CA THR A 27 5.68 9.17 2.42
C THR A 27 4.75 9.77 1.38
N CYS A 28 5.10 10.90 0.79
CA CYS A 28 4.20 11.65 -0.09
C CYS A 28 2.87 11.93 0.65
N ASP A 29 1.75 11.43 0.14
CA ASP A 29 0.42 11.71 0.68
C ASP A 29 0.03 10.81 1.87
N ALA A 30 0.67 9.63 2.02
CA ALA A 30 0.40 8.79 3.17
C ALA A 30 0.85 9.47 4.46
N PHE A 31 0.04 9.35 5.52
CA PHE A 31 0.16 10.07 6.79
C PHE A 31 -0.04 11.60 6.68
N GLY A 32 -0.45 12.10 5.50
CA GLY A 32 -0.75 13.51 5.30
C GLY A 32 -2.08 13.93 5.94
N LEU A 33 -2.27 15.24 6.01
CA LEU A 33 -3.54 15.86 6.42
C LEU A 33 -3.63 17.28 5.86
N HIS A 34 -4.83 17.75 5.60
CA HIS A 34 -5.08 19.13 5.19
C HIS A 34 -5.26 20.02 6.43
N TYR A 35 -4.15 20.35 7.05
CA TYR A 35 -4.09 21.21 8.24
C TYR A 35 -3.00 22.25 8.06
N CYS A 36 -3.29 23.48 8.44
CA CYS A 36 -2.34 24.59 8.38
C CYS A 36 -2.15 25.18 9.78
N SER A 37 -0.90 25.17 10.24
CA SER A 37 -0.48 25.84 11.45
C SER A 37 0.88 26.52 11.24
N GLU A 38 1.31 27.34 12.19
CA GLU A 38 2.67 27.88 12.21
C GLU A 38 3.69 26.84 12.69
N ASP A 39 3.25 25.74 13.33
CA ASP A 39 4.09 24.66 13.78
C ASP A 39 4.51 23.76 12.61
N VAL A 40 5.80 23.52 12.49
CA VAL A 40 6.38 22.63 11.48
C VAL A 40 6.11 21.16 11.83
N PHE A 41 5.97 20.83 13.10
CA PHE A 41 5.81 19.48 13.61
C PHE A 41 4.47 19.27 14.29
N ASP A 42 4.13 18.01 14.53
CA ASP A 42 2.90 17.52 15.17
C ASP A 42 2.90 17.80 16.71
N SER A 43 3.05 19.08 17.10
CA SER A 43 3.17 19.50 18.49
C SER A 43 1.90 19.28 19.31
N ASP A 44 0.72 19.46 18.70
CA ASP A 44 -0.60 19.24 19.33
C ASP A 44 -1.38 18.14 18.57
N PRO A 45 -1.26 16.87 19.00
CA PRO A 45 -1.96 15.78 18.34
C PRO A 45 -3.48 15.90 18.46
N GLY A 46 -4.00 16.54 19.52
CA GLY A 46 -5.44 16.73 19.68
C GLY A 46 -6.04 17.68 18.65
N ALA A 47 -5.30 18.71 18.28
CA ALA A 47 -5.73 19.68 17.26
C ALA A 47 -5.74 19.05 15.85
N ILE A 48 -4.79 18.17 15.53
CA ILE A 48 -4.64 17.62 14.18
C ILE A 48 -5.37 16.28 13.97
N ALA A 49 -5.69 15.55 15.02
CA ALA A 49 -6.31 14.22 14.93
C ALA A 49 -7.61 14.17 14.10
N PRO A 50 -8.53 15.14 14.19
CA PRO A 50 -9.75 15.12 13.38
C PRO A 50 -9.45 15.21 11.87
N ASP A 51 -8.54 16.10 11.46
CA ASP A 51 -8.17 16.28 10.06
C ASP A 51 -7.34 15.10 9.56
N PHE A 52 -6.48 14.55 10.40
CA PHE A 52 -5.70 13.34 10.10
C PHE A 52 -6.61 12.14 9.85
N ARG A 53 -7.63 11.95 10.71
CA ARG A 53 -8.63 10.91 10.52
C ARG A 53 -9.46 11.13 9.25
N PHE A 54 -9.91 12.34 9.01
CA PHE A 54 -10.69 12.66 7.82
C PHE A 54 -9.90 12.41 6.53
N TYR A 55 -8.62 12.82 6.50
CA TYR A 55 -7.73 12.58 5.36
C TYR A 55 -7.53 11.09 5.12
N TYR A 56 -7.27 10.32 6.19
CA TYR A 56 -7.21 8.87 6.11
C TYR A 56 -8.48 8.27 5.51
N ASP A 57 -9.65 8.63 6.02
CA ASP A 57 -10.93 8.07 5.58
C ASP A 57 -11.21 8.33 4.10
N CYS A 58 -10.80 9.50 3.59
CA CYS A 58 -11.01 9.89 2.20
C CYS A 58 -10.03 9.24 1.23
N LEU A 59 -8.75 9.15 1.57
CA LEU A 59 -7.68 8.82 0.61
C LEU A 59 -7.02 7.47 0.89
N MET A 60 -6.79 7.12 2.14
CA MET A 60 -6.06 5.89 2.52
C MET A 60 -7.00 4.74 2.85
N GLY A 61 -8.10 5.03 3.54
CA GLY A 61 -9.07 4.03 3.98
C GLY A 61 -9.65 3.17 2.85
N PRO A 62 -9.93 3.70 1.65
CA PRO A 62 -10.31 2.88 0.50
C PRO A 62 -9.28 1.82 0.11
N ASN A 63 -8.01 2.04 0.47
CA ASN A 63 -6.89 1.16 0.20
C ASN A 63 -6.29 0.57 1.49
N ALA A 64 -7.12 0.27 2.49
CA ALA A 64 -6.70 -0.16 3.83
C ALA A 64 -5.71 -1.34 3.82
N ARG A 65 -5.86 -2.30 2.89
CA ARG A 65 -4.93 -3.42 2.73
C ARG A 65 -3.55 -2.95 2.26
N SER A 66 -3.48 -1.99 1.34
CA SER A 66 -2.22 -1.39 0.89
C SER A 66 -1.54 -0.63 2.04
N VAL A 67 -2.32 0.03 2.90
CA VAL A 67 -1.80 0.65 4.13
C VAL A 67 -1.14 -0.39 5.03
N LEU A 68 -1.81 -1.51 5.33
CA LEU A 68 -1.25 -2.57 6.17
C LEU A 68 0.04 -3.16 5.60
N GLN A 69 0.13 -3.32 4.28
CA GLN A 69 1.34 -3.79 3.62
C GLN A 69 2.49 -2.77 3.71
N ALA A 70 2.19 -1.50 3.50
CA ALA A 70 3.20 -0.45 3.64
C ALA A 70 3.71 -0.37 5.09
N LEU A 71 2.81 -0.45 6.08
CA LEU A 71 3.18 -0.50 7.51
C LEU A 71 4.09 -1.70 7.83
N LYS A 72 3.77 -2.89 7.29
CA LYS A 72 4.61 -4.08 7.47
C LYS A 72 6.02 -3.88 6.90
N ARG A 73 6.14 -3.21 5.75
CA ARG A 73 7.46 -2.86 5.17
C ARG A 73 8.17 -1.82 6.02
N MET A 74 7.46 -0.84 6.57
CA MET A 74 8.03 0.14 7.51
C MET A 74 8.57 -0.53 8.79
N ASP A 75 7.93 -1.59 9.28
CA ASP A 75 8.38 -2.34 10.47
C ASP A 75 9.78 -2.97 10.28
N SER A 76 10.25 -3.15 9.03
CA SER A 76 11.60 -3.65 8.73
C SER A 76 12.68 -2.57 8.66
N LEU A 77 12.30 -1.29 8.66
CA LEU A 77 13.23 -0.18 8.63
C LEU A 77 13.93 0.00 9.99
N PRO A 78 15.11 0.62 10.00
CA PRO A 78 15.68 1.17 11.23
C PRO A 78 14.74 2.20 11.88
N GLU A 79 15.14 2.72 13.05
CA GLU A 79 14.36 3.73 13.76
C GLU A 79 14.00 4.93 12.86
N ILE A 80 12.69 5.14 12.66
CA ILE A 80 12.15 6.30 11.96
C ILE A 80 12.03 7.43 12.98
N THR A 81 12.73 8.54 12.74
CA THR A 81 12.71 9.72 13.60
C THR A 81 11.66 10.74 13.20
N THR A 82 11.30 10.75 11.94
CA THR A 82 10.34 11.71 11.36
C THR A 82 9.67 11.09 10.13
N ILE A 83 8.36 11.25 10.00
CA ILE A 83 7.66 11.04 8.74
C ILE A 83 7.45 12.39 8.09
N ALA A 84 8.04 12.57 6.90
CA ALA A 84 7.91 13.77 6.08
C ALA A 84 6.82 13.55 5.03
N VAL A 85 5.70 14.22 5.25
CA VAL A 85 4.47 14.11 4.45
C VAL A 85 4.40 15.19 3.37
N GLY A 86 3.59 14.96 2.33
CA GLY A 86 3.34 15.93 1.28
C GLY A 86 2.41 17.08 1.70
N HIS A 87 1.57 16.87 2.72
CA HIS A 87 0.56 17.80 3.20
C HIS A 87 0.48 17.77 4.72
N GLY A 88 0.45 18.94 5.36
CA GLY A 88 0.35 19.10 6.80
C GLY A 88 1.69 19.15 7.53
N PRO A 89 1.72 19.11 8.86
CA PRO A 89 2.93 19.14 9.65
C PRO A 89 3.73 17.84 9.51
N LEU A 90 5.05 17.93 9.68
CA LEU A 90 5.92 16.76 9.77
C LEU A 90 5.62 16.00 11.07
N LEU A 91 5.51 14.69 10.98
CA LEU A 91 5.22 13.84 12.13
C LEU A 91 6.53 13.41 12.80
N ARG A 92 6.72 13.81 14.06
CA ARG A 92 7.93 13.53 14.82
C ARG A 92 7.65 13.22 16.30
N HIS A 93 6.78 14.00 16.92
CA HIS A 93 6.60 13.92 18.37
C HIS A 93 5.69 12.77 18.80
N HIS A 94 4.77 12.36 17.91
CA HIS A 94 3.74 11.37 18.21
C HIS A 94 3.70 10.25 17.15
N LEU A 95 4.85 9.89 16.55
CA LEU A 95 4.95 8.88 15.47
C LEU A 95 4.22 7.58 15.79
N GLY A 96 4.43 7.05 17.00
CA GLY A 96 3.80 5.81 17.45
C GLY A 96 2.27 5.89 17.43
N LEU A 97 1.70 7.04 17.80
CA LEU A 97 0.26 7.29 17.77
C LEU A 97 -0.27 7.21 16.32
N TRP A 98 0.33 7.97 15.42
CA TRP A 98 -0.14 8.06 14.03
C TRP A 98 0.00 6.76 13.25
N VAL A 99 1.09 6.03 13.47
CA VAL A 99 1.32 4.71 12.86
C VAL A 99 0.32 3.70 13.39
N GLU A 100 0.04 3.70 14.70
CA GLU A 100 -0.92 2.78 15.30
C GLU A 100 -2.36 3.10 14.89
N ASP A 101 -2.73 4.37 14.79
CA ASP A 101 -4.02 4.80 14.25
C ASP A 101 -4.25 4.26 12.83
N TYR A 102 -3.26 4.41 11.95
CA TYR A 102 -3.33 3.85 10.59
C TYR A 102 -3.46 2.33 10.61
N ARG A 103 -2.73 1.65 11.50
CA ARG A 103 -2.79 0.19 11.66
C ARG A 103 -4.16 -0.27 12.14
N GLU A 104 -4.69 0.36 13.19
CA GLU A 104 -5.99 0.03 13.75
C GLU A 104 -7.12 0.28 12.75
N TRP A 105 -7.17 1.46 12.17
CA TRP A 105 -8.22 1.82 11.21
C TRP A 105 -8.20 0.93 9.97
N SER A 106 -7.02 0.62 9.46
CA SER A 106 -6.88 -0.26 8.30
C SER A 106 -7.23 -1.70 8.63
N SER A 107 -6.87 -2.18 9.82
CA SER A 107 -7.24 -3.51 10.29
C SER A 107 -8.75 -3.65 10.47
N GLN A 108 -9.42 -2.63 11.00
CA GLN A 108 -10.87 -2.62 11.16
C GLN A 108 -11.58 -2.64 9.80
N ARG A 109 -11.12 -1.81 8.85
CA ARG A 109 -11.70 -1.75 7.49
C ARG A 109 -11.47 -3.01 6.69
N SER A 110 -10.32 -3.65 6.80
CA SER A 110 -9.99 -4.86 6.04
C SER A 110 -10.63 -6.14 6.59
N ARG A 111 -11.20 -6.11 7.79
CA ARG A 111 -11.88 -7.27 8.40
C ARG A 111 -13.17 -7.61 7.66
N GLY A 112 -13.20 -8.82 7.08
CA GLY A 112 -14.38 -9.34 6.41
C GLY A 112 -14.67 -8.79 5.02
N GLU A 113 -13.87 -7.88 4.52
CA GLU A 113 -13.97 -7.40 3.15
C GLU A 113 -13.36 -8.41 2.18
N THR A 114 -14.16 -8.82 1.20
CA THR A 114 -13.69 -9.63 0.08
C THR A 114 -13.01 -8.72 -0.95
N TYR A 115 -11.91 -9.16 -1.55
CA TYR A 115 -11.23 -8.40 -2.59
C TYR A 115 -10.81 -9.26 -3.77
N ALA A 116 -10.61 -8.61 -4.90
CA ALA A 116 -9.99 -9.19 -6.07
C ALA A 116 -8.50 -8.83 -6.12
N ALA A 117 -7.63 -9.81 -6.24
CA ALA A 117 -6.20 -9.59 -6.48
C ALA A 117 -5.97 -9.46 -8.00
N VAL A 118 -5.42 -8.33 -8.44
CA VAL A 118 -5.00 -8.12 -9.83
C VAL A 118 -3.48 -8.22 -9.87
N CYS A 119 -2.99 -9.41 -10.22
CA CYS A 119 -1.57 -9.75 -10.20
C CYS A 119 -0.96 -9.48 -11.57
N TYR A 120 -0.11 -8.49 -11.71
CA TYR A 120 0.46 -8.11 -13.00
C TYR A 120 1.97 -8.25 -13.05
N LEU A 121 2.44 -8.38 -14.28
CA LEU A 121 3.83 -8.31 -14.62
C LEU A 121 4.02 -7.19 -15.64
N SER A 122 4.66 -6.11 -15.23
CA SER A 122 4.94 -5.02 -16.14
C SER A 122 6.27 -5.22 -16.87
N GLN A 123 6.16 -5.40 -18.19
CA GLN A 123 7.25 -5.13 -19.11
C GLN A 123 6.79 -3.95 -19.98
N TYR A 124 7.53 -2.87 -20.04
CA TYR A 124 7.19 -1.66 -20.80
C TYR A 124 5.94 -0.88 -20.30
N GLY A 125 5.39 -1.15 -19.13
CA GLY A 125 4.26 -0.41 -18.55
C GLY A 125 2.87 -0.74 -19.13
N PHE A 126 2.72 -1.68 -20.06
CA PHE A 126 1.42 -2.00 -20.66
C PHE A 126 0.52 -2.81 -19.72
N CYS A 127 1.07 -3.86 -19.10
CA CYS A 127 0.31 -4.68 -18.14
C CYS A 127 -0.06 -3.87 -16.90
N ASP A 128 0.79 -2.97 -16.47
CA ASP A 128 0.52 -2.03 -15.39
C ASP A 128 -0.70 -1.15 -15.71
N ARG A 129 -0.74 -0.49 -16.86
CA ARG A 129 -1.89 0.32 -17.30
C ARG A 129 -3.18 -0.50 -17.43
N LEU A 130 -3.08 -1.72 -17.96
CA LEU A 130 -4.23 -2.64 -18.08
C LEU A 130 -4.73 -3.03 -16.68
N SER A 131 -3.84 -3.36 -15.76
CA SER A 131 -4.18 -3.73 -14.38
C SER A 131 -4.85 -2.58 -13.64
N GLN A 132 -4.37 -1.36 -13.82
CA GLN A 132 -5.01 -0.16 -13.27
C GLN A 132 -6.41 0.08 -13.87
N ALA A 133 -6.60 -0.19 -15.17
CA ALA A 133 -7.90 -0.07 -15.80
C ALA A 133 -8.89 -1.13 -15.27
N ILE A 134 -8.43 -2.36 -15.07
CA ILE A 134 -9.19 -3.44 -14.46
C ILE A 134 -9.55 -3.09 -13.01
N ALA A 135 -8.57 -2.63 -12.22
CA ALA A 135 -8.79 -2.22 -10.83
C ALA A 135 -9.82 -1.10 -10.72
N ARG A 136 -9.76 -0.09 -11.59
CA ARG A 136 -10.81 0.95 -11.65
C ARG A 136 -12.18 0.40 -12.01
N GLY A 137 -12.25 -0.60 -12.89
CA GLY A 137 -13.50 -1.29 -13.23
C GLY A 137 -14.10 -2.03 -12.03
N ILE A 138 -13.26 -2.76 -11.29
CA ILE A 138 -13.65 -3.49 -10.07
C ILE A 138 -14.13 -2.49 -8.99
N GLY A 139 -13.37 -1.41 -8.76
CA GLY A 139 -13.75 -0.37 -7.80
C GLY A 139 -15.07 0.33 -8.13
N LYS A 140 -15.40 0.51 -9.42
CA LYS A 140 -16.72 1.03 -9.83
C LYS A 140 -17.89 0.10 -9.49
N ALA A 141 -17.62 -1.19 -9.33
CA ALA A 141 -18.60 -2.18 -8.86
C ALA A 141 -18.61 -2.30 -7.32
N GLU A 142 -18.03 -1.32 -6.62
CA GLU A 142 -17.94 -1.27 -5.16
C GLU A 142 -17.21 -2.47 -4.54
N ALA A 143 -16.40 -3.19 -5.33
CA ALA A 143 -15.59 -4.29 -4.84
C ALA A 143 -14.16 -3.80 -4.54
N GLN A 144 -13.58 -4.31 -3.47
CA GLN A 144 -12.20 -4.02 -3.11
C GLN A 144 -11.24 -4.68 -4.11
N VAL A 145 -10.13 -4.02 -4.38
CA VAL A 145 -9.12 -4.51 -5.31
C VAL A 145 -7.72 -4.30 -4.75
N GLN A 146 -6.87 -5.30 -4.92
CA GLN A 146 -5.46 -5.23 -4.60
C GLN A 146 -4.63 -5.39 -5.87
N LEU A 147 -3.84 -4.38 -6.22
CA LEU A 147 -2.85 -4.47 -7.29
C LEU A 147 -1.57 -5.13 -6.74
N VAL A 148 -1.09 -6.16 -7.41
CA VAL A 148 0.07 -6.95 -6.99
C VAL A 148 1.08 -7.04 -8.13
N ASP A 149 2.22 -6.37 -7.98
CA ASP A 149 3.34 -6.52 -8.92
C ASP A 149 4.11 -7.81 -8.59
N LEU A 150 4.05 -8.78 -9.50
CA LEU A 150 4.68 -10.09 -9.32
C LEU A 150 6.22 -10.05 -9.27
N ARG A 151 6.85 -8.95 -9.72
CA ARG A 151 8.31 -8.78 -9.61
C ARG A 151 8.73 -8.13 -8.29
N ALA A 152 7.88 -7.28 -7.74
CA ALA A 152 8.21 -6.50 -6.55
C ALA A 152 7.69 -7.12 -5.25
N THR A 153 6.77 -8.10 -5.35
CA THR A 153 6.13 -8.71 -4.18
C THR A 153 6.89 -9.97 -3.74
N ASP A 154 7.23 -10.03 -2.47
CA ASP A 154 7.85 -11.20 -1.87
C ASP A 154 6.97 -12.45 -2.02
N PRO A 155 7.52 -13.66 -2.26
CA PRO A 155 6.73 -14.87 -2.46
C PRO A 155 5.83 -15.25 -1.28
N GLN A 156 6.21 -14.98 -0.03
CA GLN A 156 5.37 -15.25 1.13
C GLN A 156 4.22 -14.26 1.23
N GLU A 157 4.49 -12.97 0.94
CA GLU A 157 3.47 -11.94 0.85
C GLU A 157 2.48 -12.25 -0.27
N LEU A 158 2.98 -12.66 -1.45
CA LEU A 158 2.16 -13.06 -2.59
C LEU A 158 1.23 -14.23 -2.22
N ALA A 159 1.76 -15.27 -1.58
CA ALA A 159 0.97 -16.42 -1.15
C ALA A 159 -0.15 -16.03 -0.17
N ALA A 160 0.13 -15.15 0.78
CA ALA A 160 -0.85 -14.66 1.73
C ALA A 160 -1.96 -13.85 1.03
N LEU A 161 -1.57 -12.93 0.13
CA LEU A 161 -2.51 -12.10 -0.64
C LEU A 161 -3.44 -12.96 -1.52
N ILE A 162 -2.88 -13.93 -2.23
CA ILE A 162 -3.67 -14.82 -3.09
C ILE A 162 -4.59 -15.71 -2.25
N GLY A 163 -4.10 -16.26 -1.13
CA GLY A 163 -4.89 -17.11 -0.25
C GLY A 163 -6.12 -16.42 0.37
N GLU A 164 -6.05 -15.10 0.58
CA GLU A 164 -7.14 -14.30 1.14
C GLU A 164 -8.07 -13.69 0.06
N ALA A 165 -7.64 -13.62 -1.19
CA ALA A 165 -8.41 -13.01 -2.26
C ALA A 165 -9.64 -13.85 -2.62
N SER A 166 -10.76 -13.18 -2.92
CA SER A 166 -11.99 -13.83 -3.40
C SER A 166 -11.96 -14.12 -4.90
N ALA A 167 -11.15 -13.37 -5.64
CA ALA A 167 -10.92 -13.56 -7.06
C ALA A 167 -9.48 -13.14 -7.40
N VAL A 168 -8.90 -13.80 -8.41
CA VAL A 168 -7.57 -13.47 -8.90
C VAL A 168 -7.64 -13.19 -10.39
N VAL A 169 -7.12 -12.02 -10.79
CA VAL A 169 -7.03 -11.61 -12.21
C VAL A 169 -5.56 -11.47 -12.55
N VAL A 170 -5.12 -12.11 -13.62
CA VAL A 170 -3.71 -12.09 -14.05
C VAL A 170 -3.62 -11.53 -15.48
N PRO A 171 -3.60 -10.21 -15.68
CA PRO A 171 -3.29 -9.64 -16.98
C PRO A 171 -1.81 -9.89 -17.28
N THR A 172 -1.57 -10.73 -18.28
CA THR A 172 -0.23 -11.14 -18.67
C THR A 172 0.03 -10.91 -20.14
N TRP A 173 1.28 -10.72 -20.50
CA TRP A 173 1.77 -10.70 -21.86
C TRP A 173 2.50 -12.02 -22.17
N PRO A 174 2.35 -12.60 -23.35
CA PRO A 174 3.01 -13.85 -23.71
C PRO A 174 4.53 -13.68 -23.97
N ALA A 175 5.27 -13.25 -22.98
CA ALA A 175 6.72 -13.21 -23.02
C ALA A 175 7.27 -14.52 -22.41
N GLN A 176 8.49 -14.92 -22.84
CA GLN A 176 9.17 -16.02 -22.14
C GLN A 176 9.51 -15.55 -20.71
N PRO A 177 9.00 -16.23 -19.69
CA PRO A 177 9.26 -15.84 -18.32
C PRO A 177 10.73 -16.15 -17.96
N ASP A 178 11.38 -15.18 -17.31
CA ASP A 178 12.65 -15.42 -16.61
C ASP A 178 12.44 -16.28 -15.35
N ALA A 179 13.51 -16.67 -14.68
CA ALA A 179 13.45 -17.59 -13.54
C ALA A 179 12.66 -16.99 -12.35
N ASP A 180 12.79 -15.69 -12.11
CA ASP A 180 12.10 -15.00 -11.02
C ASP A 180 10.58 -14.95 -11.27
N LEU A 181 10.20 -14.68 -12.52
CA LEU A 181 8.82 -14.71 -12.94
C LEU A 181 8.23 -16.12 -12.88
N GLN A 182 8.97 -17.14 -13.30
CA GLN A 182 8.53 -18.54 -13.18
C GLN A 182 8.24 -18.89 -11.72
N THR A 183 9.08 -18.44 -10.81
CA THR A 183 8.91 -18.63 -9.36
C THR A 183 7.65 -17.91 -8.87
N ALA A 184 7.46 -16.66 -9.23
CA ALA A 184 6.29 -15.87 -8.83
C ALA A 184 4.98 -16.47 -9.37
N ILE A 185 4.96 -16.88 -10.64
CA ILE A 185 3.80 -17.57 -11.23
C ILE A 185 3.55 -18.92 -10.53
N GLY A 186 4.61 -19.68 -10.24
CA GLY A 186 4.52 -20.93 -9.50
C GLY A 186 3.89 -20.73 -8.11
N THR A 187 4.33 -19.71 -7.39
CA THR A 187 3.77 -19.32 -6.08
C THR A 187 2.31 -18.93 -6.21
N LEU A 188 1.97 -18.09 -7.19
CA LEU A 188 0.59 -17.68 -7.45
C LEU A 188 -0.30 -18.90 -7.70
N LEU A 189 0.08 -19.77 -8.63
CA LEU A 189 -0.71 -20.96 -8.96
C LEU A 189 -0.86 -21.92 -7.78
N ALA A 190 0.19 -22.10 -6.98
CA ALA A 190 0.15 -22.93 -5.78
C ALA A 190 -0.72 -22.35 -4.67
N SER A 191 -0.94 -21.05 -4.65
CA SER A 191 -1.70 -20.34 -3.62
C SER A 191 -3.18 -20.15 -3.97
N LEU A 192 -3.58 -20.45 -5.22
CA LEU A 192 -4.99 -20.36 -5.64
C LEU A 192 -5.88 -21.33 -4.87
N GLN A 193 -6.98 -20.81 -4.35
CA GLN A 193 -8.01 -21.59 -3.67
C GLN A 193 -9.15 -21.97 -4.62
N PRO A 194 -9.84 -23.11 -4.40
CA PRO A 194 -11.07 -23.42 -5.13
C PRO A 194 -12.07 -22.26 -4.99
N LYS A 195 -12.60 -21.73 -6.07
CA LYS A 195 -13.53 -20.60 -6.21
C LYS A 195 -12.89 -19.21 -6.50
N GLN A 196 -11.60 -19.13 -6.75
CA GLN A 196 -10.93 -17.88 -7.16
C GLN A 196 -10.81 -17.72 -8.69
N TRP A 197 -11.54 -18.53 -9.46
CA TRP A 197 -11.55 -18.56 -10.93
C TRP A 197 -12.57 -17.59 -11.51
#